data_fb07e392c31d6fafa4bd4ac701e1b3ee
#
_entry.id   fb07e392c31d6fafa4bd4ac701e1b3ee
#
_cell.length_a   1.000
_cell.length_b   1.000
_cell.length_c   1.000
_cell.angle_alpha   90.00
_cell.angle_beta   90.00
_cell.angle_gamma   90.00
#
_symmetry.space_group_name_H-M   'P 1'
#
loop_
_entity.id
_entity.type
_entity.pdbx_description
1 polymer ?
#
loop_
_entity_poly.entity_id
_entity_poly.type
_entity_poly.pdbx_seq_one_letter_code
_entity_poly.pdbx_strand_id
1 'polypeptide(L)'
;MSDKLTHINAKGEAHMVDVSDREETVRTATAAGKVLLSKEVLALIADGTAPKGDVLATARVAGIMGAKKTPELIPLCHPLAISSVNVELTVESDGVAIVAKVKIADLTGVEM
;
A
#
# COMPACT_ATOMS: atom_id res chain seq x y z
N MET A 1 6.14 24.51 6.09
CA MET A 1 5.36 24.23 4.88
C MET A 1 5.26 25.49 4.04
N SER A 2 5.37 25.39 2.76
CA SER A 2 5.22 26.54 1.86
C SER A 2 3.75 26.89 1.70
N ASP A 3 3.41 28.17 1.88
CA ASP A 3 2.07 28.67 1.63
C ASP A 3 1.79 28.92 0.15
N LYS A 4 2.78 28.68 -0.70
CA LYS A 4 2.65 28.89 -2.12
C LYS A 4 1.94 27.71 -2.79
N LEU A 5 1.00 28.02 -3.66
CA LEU A 5 0.38 27.01 -4.52
C LEU A 5 1.41 26.51 -5.53
N THR A 6 1.39 25.20 -5.81
CA THR A 6 2.39 24.57 -6.68
C THR A 6 2.28 25.00 -8.15
N HIS A 7 1.13 25.50 -8.58
CA HIS A 7 0.89 25.91 -9.98
C HIS A 7 0.86 27.42 -10.18
N ILE A 8 1.26 28.17 -9.16
CA ILE A 8 1.30 29.64 -9.22
C ILE A 8 2.69 30.09 -8.80
N ASN A 9 3.34 30.91 -9.63
CA ASN A 9 4.66 31.43 -9.30
C ASN A 9 4.58 32.59 -8.29
N ALA A 10 5.74 33.12 -7.90
CA ALA A 10 5.81 34.20 -6.91
C ALA A 10 5.09 35.48 -7.31
N LYS A 11 4.80 35.67 -8.60
CA LYS A 11 4.05 36.80 -9.12
C LYS A 11 2.53 36.55 -9.19
N GLY A 12 2.08 35.40 -8.74
CA GLY A 12 0.68 35.01 -8.81
C GLY A 12 0.22 34.51 -10.17
N GLU A 13 1.12 34.32 -11.09
CA GLU A 13 0.80 33.80 -12.42
C GLU A 13 0.75 32.28 -12.42
N ALA A 14 -0.27 31.71 -13.03
CA ALA A 14 -0.34 30.26 -13.21
C ALA A 14 0.72 29.81 -14.21
N HIS A 15 1.47 28.78 -13.86
CA HIS A 15 2.46 28.20 -14.75
C HIS A 15 2.63 26.71 -14.46
N MET A 16 3.25 25.99 -15.38
CA MET A 16 3.54 24.58 -15.21
C MET A 16 4.68 24.41 -14.22
N VAL A 17 4.46 23.53 -13.22
CA VAL A 17 5.48 23.21 -12.23
C VAL A 17 6.56 22.33 -12.87
N ASP A 18 7.82 22.75 -12.73
CA ASP A 18 8.95 21.93 -13.13
C ASP A 18 9.29 20.97 -12.01
N VAL A 19 8.87 19.71 -12.15
CA VAL A 19 9.06 18.69 -11.14
C VAL A 19 10.51 18.20 -11.06
N SER A 20 11.35 18.51 -12.04
CA SER A 20 12.76 18.09 -12.02
C SER A 20 13.54 18.78 -10.90
N ASP A 21 13.09 19.95 -10.44
CA ASP A 21 13.72 20.69 -9.34
C ASP A 21 13.19 20.25 -7.97
N ARG A 22 12.21 19.34 -7.92
CA ARG A 22 11.70 18.82 -6.66
C ARG A 22 12.61 17.76 -6.09
N GLU A 23 12.81 17.84 -4.79
CA GLU A 23 13.40 16.73 -4.08
C GLU A 23 12.40 15.58 -3.97
N GLU A 24 12.92 14.36 -4.09
CA GLU A 24 12.13 13.19 -3.81
C GLU A 24 11.74 13.18 -2.33
N THR A 25 10.49 12.91 -2.05
CA THR A 25 10.00 12.77 -0.69
C THR A 25 9.51 11.35 -0.46
N VAL A 26 9.73 10.87 0.77
CA VAL A 26 9.16 9.59 1.18
C VAL A 26 7.67 9.78 1.40
N ARG A 27 6.88 8.95 0.73
CA ARG A 27 5.43 8.95 0.85
C ARG A 27 4.97 7.60 1.30
N THR A 28 3.99 7.58 2.18
CA THR A 28 3.43 6.33 2.70
C THR A 28 1.92 6.35 2.57
N ALA A 29 1.37 5.17 2.31
CA ALA A 29 -0.06 4.94 2.39
C ALA A 29 -0.30 3.69 3.23
N THR A 30 -1.32 3.72 4.06
CA THR A 30 -1.73 2.59 4.87
C THR A 30 -3.19 2.28 4.58
N ALA A 31 -3.46 1.02 4.27
CA ALA A 31 -4.81 0.53 4.07
C ALA A 31 -5.07 -0.61 5.04
N ALA A 32 -6.30 -0.69 5.51
CA ALA A 32 -6.71 -1.75 6.42
C ALA A 32 -7.97 -2.44 5.88
N GLY A 33 -8.06 -3.72 6.13
CA GLY A 33 -9.21 -4.52 5.75
C GLY A 33 -9.33 -5.72 6.65
N LYS A 34 -10.40 -6.50 6.44
CA LYS A 34 -10.64 -7.70 7.20
C LYS A 34 -11.33 -8.74 6.32
N VAL A 35 -10.87 -9.97 6.41
CA VAL A 35 -11.51 -11.11 5.78
C VAL A 35 -12.27 -11.85 6.86
N LEU A 36 -13.59 -11.93 6.73
CA LEU A 36 -14.43 -12.66 7.68
C LEU A 36 -14.36 -14.15 7.36
N LEU A 37 -14.10 -14.95 8.38
CA LEU A 37 -13.93 -16.39 8.25
C LEU A 37 -14.67 -17.11 9.36
N SER A 38 -15.02 -18.37 9.11
CA SER A 38 -15.64 -19.20 10.13
C SER A 38 -14.65 -19.52 11.25
N LYS A 39 -15.15 -19.84 12.42
CA LYS A 39 -14.32 -20.24 13.57
C LYS A 39 -13.47 -21.46 13.25
N GLU A 40 -14.01 -22.40 12.48
CA GLU A 40 -13.30 -23.61 12.07
C GLU A 40 -12.09 -23.29 11.21
N VAL A 41 -12.24 -22.42 10.24
CA VAL A 41 -11.14 -21.98 9.37
C VAL A 41 -10.11 -21.20 10.17
N LEU A 42 -10.55 -20.33 11.08
CA LEU A 42 -9.64 -19.56 11.93
C LEU A 42 -8.81 -20.47 12.82
N ALA A 43 -9.38 -21.54 13.36
CA ALA A 43 -8.65 -22.51 14.15
C ALA A 43 -7.55 -23.20 13.34
N LEU A 44 -7.85 -23.59 12.10
CA LEU A 44 -6.85 -24.18 11.20
C LEU A 44 -5.69 -23.23 10.91
N ILE A 45 -5.99 -21.96 10.72
CA ILE A 45 -4.97 -20.93 10.47
C ILE A 45 -4.11 -20.73 11.72
N ALA A 46 -4.74 -20.59 12.89
CA ALA A 46 -4.03 -20.34 14.14
C ALA A 46 -3.14 -21.52 14.54
N ASP A 47 -3.59 -22.74 14.29
CA ASP A 47 -2.85 -23.96 14.65
C ASP A 47 -1.79 -24.35 13.61
N GLY A 48 -1.75 -23.69 12.46
CA GLY A 48 -0.85 -24.03 11.37
C GLY A 48 -1.18 -25.36 10.70
N THR A 49 -2.42 -25.84 10.84
CA THR A 49 -2.84 -27.15 10.32
C THR A 49 -3.59 -27.07 8.99
N ALA A 50 -3.62 -25.90 8.36
CA ALA A 50 -4.24 -25.76 7.05
C ALA A 50 -3.56 -26.66 6.02
N PRO A 51 -4.34 -27.31 5.10
CA PRO A 51 -3.79 -28.31 4.19
C PRO A 51 -2.64 -27.83 3.30
N LYS A 52 -2.62 -26.54 2.98
CA LYS A 52 -1.58 -25.95 2.11
C LYS A 52 -0.47 -25.22 2.90
N GLY A 53 -0.38 -25.48 4.21
CA GLY A 53 0.68 -24.95 5.04
C GLY A 53 0.36 -23.61 5.68
N ASP A 54 1.36 -22.74 5.82
CA ASP A 54 1.23 -21.45 6.50
C ASP A 54 0.44 -20.44 5.66
N VAL A 55 -0.84 -20.31 5.98
CA VAL A 55 -1.77 -19.43 5.28
C VAL A 55 -1.37 -17.97 5.43
N LEU A 56 -0.97 -17.56 6.64
CA LEU A 56 -0.62 -16.14 6.87
C LEU A 56 0.66 -15.75 6.14
N ALA A 57 1.67 -16.62 6.11
CA ALA A 57 2.90 -16.36 5.38
C ALA A 57 2.62 -16.24 3.87
N THR A 58 1.81 -17.14 3.34
CA THR A 58 1.42 -17.12 1.93
C THR A 58 0.61 -15.86 1.60
N ALA A 59 -0.32 -15.48 2.45
CA ALA A 59 -1.12 -14.28 2.28
C ALA A 59 -0.27 -13.01 2.30
N ARG A 60 0.74 -12.96 3.16
CA ARG A 60 1.67 -11.84 3.22
C ARG A 60 2.43 -11.68 1.91
N VAL A 61 2.98 -12.76 1.38
CA VAL A 61 3.67 -12.74 0.08
C VAL A 61 2.73 -12.29 -1.02
N ALA A 62 1.51 -12.83 -1.05
CA ALA A 62 0.51 -12.43 -2.05
C ALA A 62 0.18 -10.94 -1.96
N GLY A 63 0.06 -10.39 -0.76
CA GLY A 63 -0.18 -8.97 -0.55
C GLY A 63 0.95 -8.09 -1.07
N ILE A 64 2.18 -8.50 -0.83
CA ILE A 64 3.36 -7.79 -1.35
C ILE A 64 3.38 -7.84 -2.87
N MET A 65 3.12 -9.00 -3.45
CA MET A 65 3.04 -9.14 -4.90
C MET A 65 1.92 -8.28 -5.49
N GLY A 66 0.77 -8.23 -4.83
CA GLY A 66 -0.35 -7.39 -5.25
C GLY A 66 0.00 -5.91 -5.28
N ALA A 67 0.69 -5.44 -4.25
CA ALA A 67 1.13 -4.04 -4.21
C ALA A 67 2.08 -3.72 -5.38
N LYS A 68 2.99 -4.62 -5.69
CA LYS A 68 3.93 -4.44 -6.81
C LYS A 68 3.26 -4.49 -8.18
N LYS A 69 2.10 -5.11 -8.27
CA LYS A 69 1.33 -5.22 -9.51
C LYS A 69 0.25 -4.16 -9.64
N THR A 70 0.18 -3.21 -8.74
CA THR A 70 -0.87 -2.18 -8.75
C THR A 70 -1.02 -1.49 -10.10
N PRO A 71 0.05 -1.07 -10.79
CA PRO A 71 -0.10 -0.43 -12.11
C PRO A 71 -0.73 -1.32 -13.17
N GLU A 72 -0.60 -2.64 -13.03
CA GLU A 72 -1.21 -3.59 -13.96
C GLU A 72 -2.69 -3.83 -13.66
N LEU A 73 -3.12 -3.59 -12.43
CA LEU A 73 -4.46 -3.89 -11.95
C LEU A 73 -5.38 -2.66 -11.92
N ILE A 74 -4.81 -1.50 -11.66
CA ILE A 74 -5.57 -0.26 -11.50
C ILE A 74 -5.43 0.58 -12.77
N PRO A 75 -6.53 0.86 -13.48
CA PRO A 75 -6.48 1.70 -14.67
C PRO A 75 -5.88 3.08 -14.35
N LEU A 76 -5.08 3.59 -15.27
CA LEU A 76 -4.46 4.92 -15.19
C LEU A 76 -3.46 5.09 -14.07
N CYS A 77 -3.08 4.01 -13.39
CA CYS A 77 -1.99 4.04 -12.42
C CYS A 77 -0.68 3.80 -13.14
N HIS A 78 0.26 4.73 -13.01
CA HIS A 78 1.60 4.56 -13.57
C HIS A 78 2.48 3.75 -12.61
N PRO A 79 3.61 3.19 -13.09
CA PRO A 79 4.53 2.45 -12.24
C PRO A 79 5.03 3.30 -11.07
N LEU A 80 5.11 2.68 -9.89
CA LEU A 80 5.55 3.33 -8.66
C LEU A 80 6.91 2.76 -8.23
N ALA A 81 7.79 3.65 -7.77
CA ALA A 81 9.09 3.26 -7.22
C ALA A 81 8.92 2.84 -5.76
N ILE A 82 8.44 1.62 -5.53
CA ILE A 82 8.16 1.12 -4.19
C ILE A 82 9.45 0.82 -3.44
N SER A 83 9.66 1.49 -2.29
CA SER A 83 10.79 1.23 -1.40
C SER A 83 10.51 0.09 -0.44
N SER A 84 9.31 0.00 0.07
CA SER A 84 8.92 -1.09 0.97
C SER A 84 7.42 -1.34 0.93
N VAL A 85 7.06 -2.60 1.16
CA VAL A 85 5.68 -3.02 1.38
C VAL A 85 5.66 -3.84 2.65
N ASN A 86 4.85 -3.46 3.61
CA ASN A 86 4.68 -4.21 4.85
C ASN A 86 3.21 -4.62 4.95
N VAL A 87 2.98 -5.92 5.10
CA VAL A 87 1.65 -6.49 5.26
C VAL A 87 1.60 -7.22 6.61
N GLU A 88 0.74 -6.74 7.50
CA GLU A 88 0.51 -7.34 8.79
C GLU A 88 -0.83 -8.05 8.80
N LEU A 89 -0.84 -9.28 9.27
CA LEU A 89 -2.01 -10.14 9.34
C LEU A 89 -2.21 -10.57 10.78
N THR A 90 -3.40 -10.35 11.32
CA THR A 90 -3.73 -10.69 12.69
C THR A 90 -5.00 -11.52 12.73
N VAL A 91 -4.93 -12.72 13.32
CA VAL A 91 -6.10 -13.55 13.52
C VAL A 91 -6.94 -12.97 14.65
N GLU A 92 -8.20 -12.73 14.35
CA GLU A 92 -9.19 -12.22 15.31
C GLU A 92 -10.32 -13.23 15.49
N SER A 93 -11.28 -12.91 16.35
CA SER A 93 -12.36 -13.86 16.69
C SER A 93 -13.30 -14.19 15.52
N ASP A 94 -13.38 -13.32 14.52
CA ASP A 94 -14.31 -13.43 13.40
C ASP A 94 -13.64 -13.34 12.03
N GLY A 95 -12.33 -13.26 11.98
CA GLY A 95 -11.63 -13.14 10.72
C GLY A 95 -10.15 -12.85 10.88
N VAL A 96 -9.54 -12.44 9.79
CA VAL A 96 -8.14 -12.00 9.75
C VAL A 96 -8.09 -10.52 9.40
N ALA A 97 -7.55 -9.73 10.30
CA ALA A 97 -7.33 -8.30 10.06
C ALA A 97 -6.05 -8.13 9.23
N ILE A 98 -6.10 -7.22 8.28
CA ILE A 98 -5.00 -6.94 7.34
C ILE A 98 -4.67 -5.46 7.43
N VAL A 99 -3.39 -5.15 7.62
CA VAL A 99 -2.89 -3.78 7.52
C VAL A 99 -1.73 -3.80 6.53
N ALA A 100 -1.89 -3.07 5.44
CA ALA A 100 -0.86 -2.94 4.40
C ALA A 100 -0.31 -1.53 4.40
N LYS A 101 1.00 -1.41 4.45
CA LYS A 101 1.69 -0.12 4.41
C LYS A 101 2.69 -0.13 3.27
N VAL A 102 2.55 0.83 2.36
CA VAL A 102 3.44 0.98 1.20
C VAL A 102 4.19 2.29 1.33
N LYS A 103 5.47 2.22 1.07
CA LYS A 103 6.37 3.38 1.09
C LYS A 103 7.03 3.53 -0.27
N ILE A 104 7.05 4.74 -0.77
CA ILE A 104 7.78 5.09 -1.99
C ILE A 104 8.67 6.31 -1.73
N ALA A 105 9.72 6.45 -2.55
CA ALA A 105 10.57 7.64 -2.60
C ALA A 105 10.45 8.19 -4.01
N ASP A 106 9.45 9.02 -4.24
CA ASP A 106 9.10 9.50 -5.56
C ASP A 106 8.42 10.87 -5.46
N LEU A 107 8.15 11.45 -6.62
CA LEU A 107 7.44 12.73 -6.76
C LEU A 107 5.92 12.57 -6.80
N THR A 108 5.43 11.35 -6.94
CA THR A 108 4.01 11.07 -7.09
C THR A 108 3.43 10.42 -5.83
N GLY A 109 2.10 10.39 -5.74
CA GLY A 109 1.42 9.76 -4.63
C GLY A 109 1.49 8.24 -4.65
N VAL A 110 1.16 7.62 -3.54
CA VAL A 110 1.26 6.18 -3.32
C VAL A 110 -0.09 5.56 -2.94
N GLU A 111 -1.14 6.34 -2.94
CA GLU A 111 -2.47 5.95 -2.46
C GLU A 111 -3.12 4.81 -3.26
N MET A 112 -2.74 4.62 -4.48
CA MET A 112 -3.28 3.53 -5.31
C MET A 112 -2.90 2.15 -4.79
#